data_e16b48ea2c168d6b1e0aa7140105bcb1
#
_entry.id   e16b48ea2c168d6b1e0aa7140105bcb1
#
_cell.length_a   1.000
_cell.length_b   1.000
_cell.length_c   1.000
_cell.angle_alpha   90.00
_cell.angle_beta   90.00
_cell.angle_gamma   90.00
#
_symmetry.space_group_name_H-M   'P 1'
#
loop_
_entity.id
_entity.type
_entity.pdbx_description
1 polymer ?
#
loop_
_entity_poly.entity_id
_entity_poly.type
_entity_poly.pdbx_seq_one_letter_code
_entity_poly.pdbx_strand_id
1 'polypeptide(L)'
;MKIISNAHNNSSFNSPIIRFNDLIELKDDIIVISGGKDSHIFEYLKSNNISDATKRIEDFRNNFGDNFVLDVQLTNRIDEIEYLKNVLPIAKDKGIPLIATNDVLFAEQDDYEIHETKVCINTGKTLNDPNRERVFSEHQYFKSPQEMTELFKDYDSLIDNTNEISKKCNVCLETKGYFLPEYPVPKEHNFDSFLKEISTQRIESYLSLIHI
;
A
#
# COMPACT_ATOMS: atom_id res chain seq x y z
N MET A 1 -5.17 9.06 0.12
CA MET A 1 -4.70 9.85 -1.04
C MET A 1 -3.65 10.91 -0.64
N LYS A 2 -3.94 11.86 0.28
CA LYS A 2 -3.00 12.94 0.68
C LYS A 2 -1.63 12.42 1.12
N ILE A 3 -1.55 11.36 1.94
CA ILE A 3 -0.29 10.73 2.39
C ILE A 3 0.53 10.24 1.19
N ILE A 4 -0.11 9.52 0.27
CA ILE A 4 0.56 8.94 -0.91
C ILE A 4 1.07 10.07 -1.81
N SER A 5 0.26 11.09 -2.06
CA SER A 5 0.68 12.25 -2.87
C SER A 5 1.86 12.98 -2.24
N ASN A 6 1.85 13.19 -0.92
CA ASN A 6 2.96 13.81 -0.22
C ASN A 6 4.23 12.94 -0.27
N ALA A 7 4.08 11.61 -0.13
CA ALA A 7 5.21 10.69 -0.23
C ALA A 7 5.89 10.76 -1.60
N HIS A 8 5.11 10.79 -2.69
CA HIS A 8 5.65 10.94 -4.05
C HIS A 8 6.30 12.32 -4.28
N ASN A 9 5.68 13.40 -3.79
CA ASN A 9 6.20 14.75 -3.98
C ASN A 9 7.48 15.02 -3.17
N ASN A 10 7.63 14.38 -2.01
CA ASN A 10 8.74 14.63 -1.09
C ASN A 10 9.87 13.58 -1.19
N SER A 11 9.70 12.55 -2.01
CA SER A 11 10.70 11.49 -2.16
C SER A 11 11.72 11.87 -3.24
N SER A 12 13.00 11.82 -2.87
CA SER A 12 14.13 11.94 -3.81
C SER A 12 14.45 10.62 -4.52
N PHE A 13 13.76 9.54 -4.17
CA PHE A 13 13.95 8.18 -4.69
C PHE A 13 12.78 7.77 -5.56
N ASN A 14 13.01 6.77 -6.41
CA ASN A 14 11.96 6.18 -7.27
C ASN A 14 10.82 5.50 -6.47
N SER A 15 11.01 5.28 -5.18
CA SER A 15 10.00 4.73 -4.29
C SER A 15 9.50 5.78 -3.29
N PRO A 16 8.19 5.98 -3.16
CA PRO A 16 7.64 6.92 -2.19
C PRO A 16 7.89 6.45 -0.76
N ILE A 17 8.37 7.34 0.08
CA ILE A 17 8.65 7.08 1.50
C ILE A 17 7.72 7.92 2.35
N ILE A 18 7.11 7.30 3.35
CA ILE A 18 6.28 7.94 4.35
C ILE A 18 7.01 7.89 5.69
N ARG A 19 7.10 9.03 6.37
CA ARG A 19 7.63 9.08 7.72
C ARG A 19 6.54 8.75 8.73
N PHE A 20 6.94 8.14 9.84
CA PHE A 20 5.99 7.78 10.90
C PHE A 20 5.17 8.98 11.41
N ASN A 21 5.80 10.15 11.56
CA ASN A 21 5.12 11.37 11.98
C ASN A 21 4.06 11.84 10.98
N ASP A 22 4.27 11.65 9.68
CA ASP A 22 3.30 12.01 8.65
C ASP A 22 2.02 11.13 8.73
N LEU A 23 2.16 9.89 9.22
CA LEU A 23 1.02 9.02 9.51
C LEU A 23 0.26 9.48 10.75
N ILE A 24 0.98 9.91 11.79
CA ILE A 24 0.37 10.37 13.05
C ILE A 24 -0.53 11.59 12.83
N GLU A 25 -0.18 12.50 11.92
CA GLU A 25 -0.99 13.68 11.58
C GLU A 25 -2.38 13.32 11.03
N LEU A 26 -2.56 12.11 10.50
CA LEU A 26 -3.80 11.63 9.89
C LEU A 26 -4.38 10.40 10.61
N LYS A 27 -3.99 10.17 11.85
CA LYS A 27 -4.32 8.97 12.63
C LYS A 27 -5.83 8.71 12.81
N ASP A 28 -6.63 9.77 12.81
CA ASP A 28 -8.07 9.66 13.06
C ASP A 28 -8.85 9.14 11.85
N ASP A 29 -8.27 9.27 10.65
CA ASP A 29 -8.91 8.94 9.38
C ASP A 29 -8.39 7.64 8.75
N ILE A 30 -7.47 6.94 9.42
CA ILE A 30 -6.82 5.74 8.86
C ILE A 30 -6.79 4.58 9.85
N ILE A 31 -6.81 3.38 9.29
CA ILE A 31 -6.48 2.14 9.98
C ILE A 31 -5.12 1.69 9.48
N VAL A 32 -4.22 1.39 10.42
CA VAL A 32 -2.85 0.93 10.11
C VAL A 32 -2.77 -0.58 10.29
N ILE A 33 -2.39 -1.24 9.23
CA ILE A 33 -2.14 -2.69 9.19
C ILE A 33 -0.63 -2.91 9.12
N SER A 34 -0.09 -3.83 9.90
CA SER A 34 1.36 -3.98 10.08
C SER A 34 2.16 -4.35 8.84
N GLY A 35 1.55 -5.04 7.87
CA GLY A 35 2.21 -5.49 6.64
C GLY A 35 2.84 -6.88 6.72
N GLY A 36 2.48 -7.69 7.73
CA GLY A 36 2.86 -9.11 7.83
C GLY A 36 4.37 -9.34 7.82
N LYS A 37 4.81 -10.36 7.09
CA LYS A 37 6.22 -10.73 6.96
C LYS A 37 7.09 -9.69 6.21
N ASP A 38 6.47 -8.78 5.48
CA ASP A 38 7.18 -7.74 4.72
C ASP A 38 7.31 -6.43 5.53
N SER A 39 6.93 -6.46 6.82
CA SER A 39 7.01 -5.32 7.73
C SER A 39 8.37 -5.19 8.42
N HIS A 40 8.71 -3.97 8.81
CA HIS A 40 9.88 -3.73 9.68
C HIS A 40 9.79 -4.46 11.03
N ILE A 41 8.57 -4.76 11.50
CA ILE A 41 8.37 -5.57 12.70
C ILE A 41 8.97 -6.95 12.52
N PHE A 42 8.76 -7.56 11.36
CA PHE A 42 9.32 -8.89 11.08
C PHE A 42 10.84 -8.87 10.91
N GLU A 43 11.41 -7.81 10.36
CA GLU A 43 12.87 -7.66 10.28
C GLU A 43 13.53 -7.72 11.67
N TYR A 44 12.93 -7.06 12.67
CA TYR A 44 13.38 -7.17 14.06
C TYR A 44 13.20 -8.60 14.63
N LEU A 45 12.05 -9.22 14.38
CA LEU A 45 11.78 -10.60 14.84
C LEU A 45 12.76 -11.60 14.22
N LYS A 46 13.03 -11.49 12.93
CA LYS A 46 13.99 -12.34 12.20
C LYS A 46 15.43 -12.16 12.71
N SER A 47 15.78 -10.98 13.17
CA SER A 47 17.07 -10.67 13.80
C SER A 47 17.12 -11.09 15.29
N ASN A 48 16.10 -11.79 15.78
CA ASN A 48 15.92 -12.15 17.20
C ASN A 48 15.91 -10.93 18.15
N ASN A 49 15.55 -9.76 17.62
CA ASN A 49 15.45 -8.53 18.38
C ASN A 49 13.98 -8.27 18.80
N ILE A 50 13.48 -9.13 19.71
CA ILE A 50 12.10 -9.08 20.19
C ILE A 50 11.80 -7.75 20.90
N SER A 51 12.80 -7.18 21.58
CA SER A 51 12.63 -5.91 22.30
C SER A 51 12.25 -4.76 21.36
N ASP A 52 12.99 -4.59 20.24
CA ASP A 52 12.71 -3.53 19.29
C ASP A 52 11.43 -3.78 18.49
N ALA A 53 11.13 -5.05 18.15
CA ALA A 53 9.85 -5.44 17.57
C ALA A 53 8.68 -5.03 18.47
N THR A 54 8.75 -5.38 19.76
CA THR A 54 7.70 -5.06 20.74
C THR A 54 7.56 -3.55 20.91
N LYS A 55 8.68 -2.84 21.06
CA LYS A 55 8.68 -1.37 21.15
C LYS A 55 8.03 -0.73 19.93
N ARG A 56 8.35 -1.21 18.73
CA ARG A 56 7.74 -0.68 17.49
C ARG A 56 6.24 -0.92 17.44
N ILE A 57 5.80 -2.10 17.87
CA ILE A 57 4.37 -2.43 17.99
C ILE A 57 3.68 -1.49 19.00
N GLU A 58 4.31 -1.25 20.15
CA GLU A 58 3.79 -0.32 21.16
C GLU A 58 3.73 1.12 20.65
N ASP A 59 4.72 1.58 19.89
CA ASP A 59 4.71 2.92 19.26
C ASP A 59 3.48 3.08 18.35
N PHE A 60 3.17 2.08 17.53
CA PHE A 60 1.96 2.10 16.70
C PHE A 60 0.69 2.06 17.55
N ARG A 61 0.62 1.16 18.54
CA ARG A 61 -0.56 1.03 19.42
C ARG A 61 -0.83 2.32 20.19
N ASN A 62 0.20 2.96 20.72
CA ASN A 62 0.08 4.21 21.49
C ASN A 62 -0.42 5.38 20.64
N ASN A 63 -0.07 5.42 19.37
CA ASN A 63 -0.46 6.52 18.47
C ASN A 63 -1.81 6.29 17.78
N PHE A 64 -2.12 5.04 17.38
CA PHE A 64 -3.30 4.70 16.57
C PHE A 64 -4.41 4.00 17.37
N GLY A 65 -4.13 3.56 18.60
CA GLY A 65 -5.12 2.89 19.45
C GLY A 65 -5.74 1.68 18.75
N ASP A 66 -7.07 1.63 18.72
CA ASP A 66 -7.85 0.55 18.09
C ASP A 66 -7.85 0.58 16.55
N ASN A 67 -7.19 1.57 15.96
CA ASN A 67 -6.97 1.67 14.53
C ASN A 67 -5.62 1.06 14.11
N PHE A 68 -4.88 0.43 15.02
CA PHE A 68 -3.70 -0.37 14.69
C PHE A 68 -3.98 -1.85 14.88
N VAL A 69 -3.70 -2.64 13.85
CA VAL A 69 -3.85 -4.09 13.85
C VAL A 69 -2.61 -4.77 13.26
N LEU A 70 -2.32 -5.95 13.74
CA LEU A 70 -1.30 -6.82 13.16
C LEU A 70 -1.97 -7.76 12.16
N ASP A 71 -1.31 -8.04 11.04
CA ASP A 71 -1.84 -8.94 10.03
C ASP A 71 -0.95 -10.17 9.83
N VAL A 72 -1.58 -11.24 9.41
CA VAL A 72 -0.93 -12.51 9.09
C VAL A 72 -1.39 -12.95 7.71
N GLN A 73 -0.43 -13.42 6.93
CA GLN A 73 -0.65 -13.99 5.61
C GLN A 73 -0.19 -15.45 5.62
N LEU A 74 -0.90 -16.31 4.90
CA LEU A 74 -0.55 -17.72 4.69
C LEU A 74 -0.66 -18.01 3.18
N THR A 75 0.30 -17.51 2.44
CA THR A 75 0.38 -17.68 0.98
C THR A 75 1.49 -18.64 0.56
N ASN A 76 1.97 -19.45 1.50
CA ASN A 76 3.05 -20.43 1.30
C ASN A 76 4.39 -19.82 0.87
N ARG A 77 4.62 -18.55 1.24
CA ARG A 77 5.93 -17.90 1.08
C ARG A 77 6.84 -18.22 2.27
N ILE A 78 8.12 -18.12 2.04
CA ILE A 78 9.13 -18.26 3.08
C ILE A 78 8.87 -17.25 4.20
N ASP A 79 9.13 -17.63 5.43
CA ASP A 79 9.06 -16.79 6.64
C ASP A 79 7.64 -16.47 7.17
N GLU A 80 6.55 -16.73 6.44
CA GLU A 80 5.18 -16.44 6.92
C GLU A 80 4.82 -17.17 8.21
N ILE A 81 5.17 -18.47 8.28
CA ILE A 81 4.93 -19.30 9.48
C ILE A 81 5.81 -18.85 10.64
N GLU A 82 7.05 -18.46 10.38
CA GLU A 82 7.94 -17.91 11.39
C GLU A 82 7.42 -16.59 11.94
N TYR A 83 6.97 -15.70 11.06
CA TYR A 83 6.32 -14.46 11.46
C TYR A 83 5.12 -14.72 12.38
N LEU A 84 4.19 -15.61 11.96
CA LEU A 84 3.01 -15.96 12.75
C LEU A 84 3.38 -16.46 14.14
N LYS A 85 4.34 -17.37 14.23
CA LYS A 85 4.80 -17.93 15.52
C LYS A 85 5.35 -16.86 16.46
N ASN A 86 6.05 -15.87 15.91
CA ASN A 86 6.67 -14.82 16.70
C ASN A 86 5.70 -13.69 17.06
N VAL A 87 4.78 -13.33 16.15
CA VAL A 87 3.86 -12.19 16.38
C VAL A 87 2.68 -12.57 17.27
N LEU A 88 2.21 -13.81 17.21
CA LEU A 88 1.03 -14.28 17.96
C LEU A 88 1.15 -14.08 19.49
N PRO A 89 2.26 -14.47 20.16
CA PRO A 89 2.41 -14.24 21.59
C PRO A 89 2.49 -12.75 21.94
N ILE A 90 3.13 -11.94 21.10
CA ILE A 90 3.23 -10.48 21.30
C ILE A 90 1.85 -9.83 21.19
N ALA A 91 1.09 -10.19 20.16
CA ALA A 91 -0.27 -9.69 19.95
C ALA A 91 -1.18 -10.01 21.15
N LYS A 92 -1.09 -11.24 21.66
CA LYS A 92 -1.85 -11.70 22.82
C LYS A 92 -1.45 -10.97 24.10
N ASP A 93 -0.15 -10.79 24.36
CA ASP A 93 0.37 -10.09 25.54
C ASP A 93 -0.07 -8.61 25.54
N LYS A 94 -0.04 -7.95 24.40
CA LYS A 94 -0.37 -6.54 24.24
C LYS A 94 -1.85 -6.25 23.94
N GLY A 95 -2.68 -7.29 23.81
CA GLY A 95 -4.10 -7.15 23.49
C GLY A 95 -4.34 -6.48 22.12
N ILE A 96 -3.48 -6.73 21.13
CA ILE A 96 -3.61 -6.16 19.80
C ILE A 96 -4.30 -7.18 18.89
N PRO A 97 -5.35 -6.77 18.16
CA PRO A 97 -6.02 -7.67 17.23
C PRO A 97 -5.09 -8.14 16.12
N LEU A 98 -5.10 -9.45 15.85
CA LEU A 98 -4.52 -10.05 14.65
C LEU A 98 -5.64 -10.22 13.62
N ILE A 99 -5.35 -9.92 12.36
CA ILE A 99 -6.25 -10.12 11.23
C ILE A 99 -5.61 -11.07 10.20
N ALA A 100 -6.46 -11.80 9.50
CA ALA A 100 -6.06 -12.59 8.34
C ALA A 100 -6.12 -11.73 7.08
N THR A 101 -5.02 -11.65 6.35
CA THR A 101 -4.96 -10.98 5.05
C THR A 101 -4.44 -11.92 3.97
N ASN A 102 -4.69 -11.58 2.71
CA ASN A 102 -4.17 -12.30 1.55
C ASN A 102 -3.53 -11.28 0.59
N ASP A 103 -2.27 -11.47 0.29
CA ASP A 103 -1.53 -10.62 -0.66
C ASP A 103 -1.90 -11.03 -2.10
N VAL A 104 -3.04 -10.52 -2.58
CA VAL A 104 -3.63 -10.90 -3.86
C VAL A 104 -2.91 -10.20 -5.01
N LEU A 105 -2.34 -10.98 -5.93
CA LEU A 105 -1.62 -10.50 -7.11
C LEU A 105 -2.30 -10.88 -8.43
N PHE A 106 -3.16 -11.88 -8.42
CA PHE A 106 -3.88 -12.38 -9.59
C PHE A 106 -5.24 -12.96 -9.18
N ALA A 107 -6.15 -13.12 -10.15
CA ALA A 107 -7.52 -13.51 -9.88
C ALA A 107 -7.65 -15.00 -9.55
N GLU A 108 -7.15 -15.85 -10.39
CA GLU A 108 -7.26 -17.31 -10.27
C GLU A 108 -5.88 -17.93 -10.02
N GLN A 109 -5.84 -19.11 -9.40
CA GLN A 109 -4.57 -19.80 -9.12
C GLN A 109 -3.77 -20.10 -10.40
N ASP A 110 -4.46 -20.43 -11.48
CA ASP A 110 -3.84 -20.75 -12.78
C ASP A 110 -3.18 -19.51 -13.44
N ASP A 111 -3.48 -18.31 -12.98
CA ASP A 111 -2.85 -17.07 -13.46
C ASP A 111 -1.42 -16.89 -12.96
N TYR A 112 -0.94 -17.75 -12.06
CA TYR A 112 0.40 -17.65 -11.48
C TYR A 112 1.52 -17.60 -12.53
N GLU A 113 1.46 -18.44 -13.56
CA GLU A 113 2.48 -18.45 -14.62
C GLU A 113 2.48 -17.15 -15.43
N ILE A 114 1.29 -16.57 -15.64
CA ILE A 114 1.16 -15.26 -16.32
C ILE A 114 1.78 -14.16 -15.45
N HIS A 115 1.55 -14.19 -14.15
CA HIS A 115 2.16 -13.26 -13.20
C HIS A 115 3.70 -13.38 -13.21
N GLU A 116 4.23 -14.60 -13.12
CA GLU A 116 5.67 -14.87 -13.17
C GLU A 116 6.29 -14.39 -14.49
N THR A 117 5.57 -14.52 -15.60
CA THR A 117 5.99 -13.98 -16.90
C THR A 117 6.12 -12.46 -16.86
N LYS A 118 5.16 -11.75 -16.25
CA LYS A 118 5.23 -10.28 -16.07
C LYS A 118 6.43 -9.89 -15.20
N VAL A 119 6.69 -10.64 -14.13
CA VAL A 119 7.88 -10.42 -13.27
C VAL A 119 9.17 -10.59 -14.07
N CYS A 120 9.26 -11.63 -14.91
CA CYS A 120 10.41 -11.85 -15.77
C CYS A 120 10.64 -10.71 -16.75
N ILE A 121 9.59 -10.20 -17.40
CA ILE A 121 9.68 -9.05 -18.30
C ILE A 121 10.21 -7.82 -17.56
N ASN A 122 9.67 -7.55 -16.35
CA ASN A 122 10.08 -6.40 -15.54
C ASN A 122 11.53 -6.48 -15.05
N THR A 123 12.02 -7.69 -14.76
CA THR A 123 13.37 -7.93 -14.23
C THR A 123 14.41 -8.24 -15.32
N GLY A 124 13.99 -8.32 -16.60
CA GLY A 124 14.86 -8.68 -17.71
C GLY A 124 15.35 -10.14 -17.67
N LYS A 125 14.57 -11.04 -17.05
CA LYS A 125 14.91 -12.46 -16.92
C LYS A 125 13.94 -13.34 -17.72
N THR A 126 14.22 -14.64 -17.79
CA THR A 126 13.35 -15.63 -18.41
C THR A 126 12.79 -16.59 -17.36
N LEU A 127 11.68 -17.25 -17.67
CA LEU A 127 11.05 -18.23 -16.76
C LEU A 127 11.99 -19.38 -16.37
N ASN A 128 12.89 -19.75 -17.30
CA ASN A 128 13.84 -20.86 -17.14
C ASN A 128 15.22 -20.43 -16.57
N ASP A 129 15.38 -19.14 -16.22
CA ASP A 129 16.64 -18.66 -15.63
C ASP A 129 16.81 -19.27 -14.21
N PRO A 130 17.88 -20.07 -13.97
CA PRO A 130 18.13 -20.71 -12.69
C PRO A 130 18.47 -19.70 -11.57
N ASN A 131 18.91 -18.49 -11.93
CA ASN A 131 19.25 -17.42 -11.00
C ASN A 131 18.09 -16.46 -10.74
N ARG A 132 16.89 -16.81 -11.20
CA ARG A 132 15.68 -16.02 -10.94
C ARG A 132 15.21 -16.21 -9.50
N GLU A 133 15.06 -15.13 -8.79
CA GLU A 133 14.41 -15.15 -7.48
C GLU A 133 12.91 -15.45 -7.67
N ARG A 134 12.41 -16.40 -6.90
CA ARG A 134 10.99 -16.76 -6.83
C ARG A 134 10.41 -16.28 -5.51
N VAL A 135 10.02 -15.02 -5.48
CA VAL A 135 9.50 -14.35 -4.27
C VAL A 135 7.99 -14.47 -4.11
N PHE A 136 7.31 -14.87 -5.18
CA PHE A 136 5.85 -15.04 -5.23
C PHE A 136 5.46 -16.52 -5.20
N SER A 137 4.21 -16.79 -4.81
CA SER A 137 3.64 -18.13 -4.76
C SER A 137 2.32 -18.21 -5.53
N GLU A 138 1.96 -19.42 -5.97
CA GLU A 138 0.67 -19.70 -6.60
C GLU A 138 -0.53 -19.51 -5.67
N HIS A 139 -0.29 -19.31 -4.37
CA HIS A 139 -1.33 -19.08 -3.37
C HIS A 139 -1.68 -17.59 -3.17
N GLN A 140 -1.14 -16.68 -3.98
CA GLN A 140 -1.44 -15.26 -3.94
C GLN A 140 -2.60 -14.86 -4.89
N TYR A 141 -3.55 -15.78 -5.12
CA TYR A 141 -4.77 -15.52 -5.87
C TYR A 141 -5.90 -15.01 -4.98
N PHE A 142 -6.97 -14.52 -5.60
CA PHE A 142 -8.14 -14.00 -4.90
C PHE A 142 -8.99 -15.13 -4.33
N LYS A 143 -8.69 -15.56 -3.11
CA LYS A 143 -9.37 -16.65 -2.41
C LYS A 143 -10.80 -16.29 -2.04
N SER A 144 -11.69 -17.28 -2.11
CA SER A 144 -13.04 -17.18 -1.59
C SER A 144 -13.07 -17.08 -0.06
N PRO A 145 -14.15 -16.57 0.55
CA PRO A 145 -14.32 -16.56 1.99
C PRO A 145 -14.18 -17.96 2.63
N GLN A 146 -14.65 -19.01 1.95
CA GLN A 146 -14.55 -20.38 2.41
C GLN A 146 -13.10 -20.86 2.45
N GLU A 147 -12.32 -20.59 1.42
CA GLU A 147 -10.89 -20.92 1.37
C GLU A 147 -10.12 -20.18 2.45
N MET A 148 -10.40 -18.90 2.68
CA MET A 148 -9.78 -18.13 3.76
C MET A 148 -10.13 -18.70 5.14
N THR A 149 -11.39 -19.07 5.38
CA THR A 149 -11.81 -19.69 6.64
C THR A 149 -11.11 -21.04 6.88
N GLU A 150 -11.04 -21.89 5.86
CA GLU A 150 -10.33 -23.17 5.98
C GLU A 150 -8.82 -22.98 6.21
N LEU A 151 -8.21 -21.99 5.54
CA LEU A 151 -6.78 -21.69 5.69
C LEU A 151 -6.42 -21.24 7.12
N PHE A 152 -7.31 -20.50 7.77
CA PHE A 152 -7.11 -19.97 9.12
C PHE A 152 -7.94 -20.70 10.19
N LYS A 153 -8.41 -21.91 9.93
CA LYS A 153 -9.30 -22.67 10.84
C LYS A 153 -8.74 -22.88 12.25
N ASP A 154 -7.41 -22.93 12.40
CA ASP A 154 -6.76 -23.03 13.70
C ASP A 154 -6.66 -21.67 14.43
N TYR A 155 -7.14 -20.58 13.78
CA TYR A 155 -7.05 -19.19 14.22
C TYR A 155 -8.34 -18.41 13.91
N ASP A 156 -9.49 -18.96 14.27
CA ASP A 156 -10.83 -18.42 13.91
C ASP A 156 -10.99 -16.92 14.21
N SER A 157 -10.41 -16.45 15.32
CA SER A 157 -10.48 -15.03 15.69
C SER A 157 -9.85 -14.07 14.67
N LEU A 158 -8.95 -14.53 13.82
CA LEU A 158 -8.30 -13.70 12.82
C LEU A 158 -9.29 -13.31 11.71
N ILE A 159 -10.14 -14.23 11.29
CA ILE A 159 -11.19 -14.00 10.28
C ILE A 159 -12.26 -13.07 10.85
N ASP A 160 -12.69 -13.29 12.09
CA ASP A 160 -13.66 -12.41 12.74
C ASP A 160 -13.14 -10.99 12.87
N ASN A 161 -11.88 -10.82 13.30
CA ASN A 161 -11.23 -9.52 13.38
C ASN A 161 -11.14 -8.83 12.00
N THR A 162 -10.85 -9.59 10.93
CA THR A 162 -10.85 -9.04 9.55
C THR A 162 -12.21 -8.47 9.18
N ASN A 163 -13.29 -9.18 9.52
CA ASN A 163 -14.66 -8.71 9.30
C ASN A 163 -14.97 -7.44 10.09
N GLU A 164 -14.51 -7.34 11.34
CA GLU A 164 -14.69 -6.13 12.15
C GLU A 164 -13.94 -4.92 11.58
N ILE A 165 -12.71 -5.11 11.08
CA ILE A 165 -11.98 -4.05 10.40
C ILE A 165 -12.69 -3.60 9.12
N SER A 166 -13.21 -4.54 8.34
CA SER A 166 -13.98 -4.22 7.12
C SER A 166 -15.21 -3.35 7.44
N LYS A 167 -15.93 -3.62 8.53
CA LYS A 167 -17.09 -2.81 8.97
C LYS A 167 -16.71 -1.39 9.39
N LYS A 168 -15.48 -1.16 9.86
CA LYS A 168 -14.98 0.17 10.21
C LYS A 168 -14.63 1.02 8.97
N CYS A 169 -14.41 0.40 7.82
CA CYS A 169 -14.04 1.10 6.59
C CYS A 169 -15.28 1.63 5.88
N ASN A 170 -15.56 2.92 5.99
CA ASN A 170 -16.77 3.59 5.46
C ASN A 170 -16.41 4.76 4.54
N VAL A 171 -15.57 4.52 3.53
CA VAL A 171 -15.24 5.55 2.54
C VAL A 171 -16.21 5.51 1.38
N CYS A 172 -16.97 6.60 1.21
CA CYS A 172 -17.81 6.79 0.03
C CYS A 172 -17.15 7.78 -0.92
N LEU A 173 -16.84 7.35 -2.13
CA LEU A 173 -16.34 8.22 -3.19
C LEU A 173 -17.52 8.82 -3.95
N GLU A 174 -17.91 10.04 -3.59
CA GLU A 174 -18.92 10.77 -4.34
C GLU A 174 -18.27 11.59 -5.47
N THR A 175 -18.65 11.32 -6.70
CA THR A 175 -18.26 12.14 -7.85
C THR A 175 -19.20 13.34 -7.94
N LYS A 176 -18.79 14.48 -7.38
CA LYS A 176 -19.57 15.73 -7.39
C LYS A 176 -19.28 16.55 -8.67
N GLY A 177 -19.71 16.06 -9.82
CA GLY A 177 -19.62 16.81 -11.07
C GLY A 177 -18.21 16.90 -11.68
N TYR A 178 -18.08 17.76 -12.68
CA TYR A 178 -16.81 18.01 -13.37
C TYR A 178 -16.11 19.20 -12.71
N PHE A 179 -14.89 19.00 -12.24
CA PHE A 179 -14.02 20.07 -11.74
C PHE A 179 -13.03 20.43 -12.83
N LEU A 180 -13.24 21.55 -13.48
CA LEU A 180 -12.24 22.12 -14.36
C LEU A 180 -11.24 22.92 -13.53
N PRO A 181 -9.94 22.87 -13.84
CA PRO A 181 -8.95 23.70 -13.18
C PRO A 181 -9.28 25.18 -13.40
N GLU A 182 -9.35 25.95 -12.32
CA GLU A 182 -9.43 27.41 -12.43
C GLU A 182 -8.05 27.95 -12.82
N TYR A 183 -7.96 28.48 -14.03
CA TYR A 183 -6.74 29.16 -14.47
C TYR A 183 -6.75 30.60 -13.95
N PRO A 184 -5.66 31.05 -13.27
CA PRO A 184 -5.60 32.43 -12.79
C PRO A 184 -5.55 33.42 -13.96
N VAL A 185 -6.64 34.13 -14.16
CA VAL A 185 -6.75 35.21 -15.19
C VAL A 185 -6.62 36.54 -14.49
N PRO A 186 -5.82 37.48 -15.02
CA PRO A 186 -5.75 38.86 -14.52
C PRO A 186 -7.14 39.52 -14.52
N LYS A 187 -7.38 40.42 -13.56
CA LYS A 187 -8.72 41.06 -13.36
C LYS A 187 -9.26 41.83 -14.58
N GLU A 188 -8.38 42.23 -15.48
CA GLU A 188 -8.69 43.00 -16.68
C GLU A 188 -9.11 42.15 -17.89
N HIS A 189 -9.01 40.80 -17.73
CA HIS A 189 -9.31 39.81 -18.77
C HIS A 189 -10.39 38.82 -18.33
N ASN A 190 -11.09 38.29 -19.32
CA ASN A 190 -11.82 37.03 -19.19
C ASN A 190 -10.99 35.88 -19.80
N PHE A 191 -11.42 34.63 -19.66
CA PHE A 191 -10.69 33.46 -20.17
C PHE A 191 -10.38 33.56 -21.67
N ASP A 192 -11.33 34.03 -22.50
CA ASP A 192 -11.16 34.10 -23.95
C ASP A 192 -10.17 35.21 -24.36
N SER A 193 -10.28 36.40 -23.76
CA SER A 193 -9.38 37.50 -24.05
C SER A 193 -7.95 37.21 -23.61
N PHE A 194 -7.78 36.58 -22.45
CA PHE A 194 -6.47 36.20 -21.95
C PHE A 194 -5.82 35.09 -22.76
N LEU A 195 -6.60 34.06 -23.15
CA LEU A 195 -6.12 33.00 -24.03
C LEU A 195 -5.66 33.58 -25.39
N LYS A 196 -6.45 34.52 -25.97
CA LYS A 196 -6.10 35.17 -27.23
C LYS A 196 -4.81 35.98 -27.12
N GLU A 197 -4.64 36.74 -26.03
CA GLU A 197 -3.43 37.53 -25.80
C GLU A 197 -2.18 36.64 -25.64
N ILE A 198 -2.21 35.67 -24.75
CA ILE A 198 -1.07 34.74 -24.56
C ILE A 198 -0.75 34.01 -25.84
N SER A 199 -1.76 33.53 -26.57
CA SER A 199 -1.55 32.83 -27.83
C SER A 199 -0.86 33.72 -28.87
N THR A 200 -1.30 34.97 -28.99
CA THR A 200 -0.69 35.95 -29.92
C THR A 200 0.76 36.24 -29.56
N GLN A 201 1.03 36.51 -28.28
CA GLN A 201 2.41 36.76 -27.78
C GLN A 201 3.33 35.58 -28.04
N ARG A 202 2.83 34.35 -27.81
CA ARG A 202 3.64 33.13 -28.06
C ARG A 202 3.89 32.90 -29.54
N ILE A 203 2.90 33.12 -30.40
CA ILE A 203 3.07 32.98 -31.86
C ILE A 203 4.13 33.96 -32.36
N GLU A 204 4.08 35.23 -31.93
CA GLU A 204 5.10 36.21 -32.27
C GLU A 204 6.50 35.83 -31.83
N SER A 205 6.63 35.29 -30.61
CA SER A 205 7.89 34.77 -30.13
C SER A 205 8.41 33.54 -30.92
N TYR A 206 7.52 32.64 -31.31
CA TYR A 206 7.90 31.50 -32.15
C TYR A 206 8.30 31.94 -33.56
N LEU A 207 7.58 32.86 -34.17
CA LEU A 207 7.89 33.38 -35.50
C LEU A 207 9.22 34.13 -35.52
N SER A 208 9.55 34.85 -34.44
CA SER A 208 10.86 35.50 -34.33
C SER A 208 12.05 34.55 -34.25
N LEU A 209 11.84 33.33 -33.74
CA LEU A 209 12.86 32.30 -33.67
C LEU A 209 13.06 31.52 -34.99
N ILE A 210 12.07 31.53 -35.87
CA ILE A 210 12.13 30.83 -37.18
C ILE A 210 12.83 31.69 -38.27
N HIS A 211 13.01 32.99 -38.04
CA HIS A 211 13.63 33.92 -38.97
C HIS A 211 15.09 34.29 -38.69
N ILE A 212 15.79 33.44 -37.93
CA ILE A 212 17.25 33.53 -37.74
C ILE A 212 17.96 32.61 -38.68
#